data_2e6cf7adf490cc2330c1a7ce82fe71cb
#
_entry.id   2e6cf7adf490cc2330c1a7ce82fe71cb
#
_cell.length_a   1.000
_cell.length_b   1.000
_cell.length_c   1.000
_cell.angle_alpha   90.00
_cell.angle_beta   90.00
_cell.angle_gamma   90.00
#
_symmetry.space_group_name_H-M   'P 1'
#
loop_
_entity.id
_entity.type
_entity.pdbx_description
1 polymer ?
#
loop_
_entity_poly.entity_id
_entity_poly.type
_entity_poly.pdbx_seq_one_letter_code
_entity_poly.pdbx_strand_id
1 'polypeptide(L)'
;MIDRLKYSFSGLPPYDASVVDTQAALSRLLDAARLDAVLVTSQDEYVTEYLPRSNNPRYALSGFDGSAGCGIFLSAATAQALGVPPFVLFVDGRYHLQAEQQCDPARVRIEKLGMNVTIWQAMADWLVAHGSRLARVGYDARRISVAQRDRLFERTRAASLDWTSLAEREIDLAIALPGWVVERPIFEVPEAMTGLSVAQNLDALNTRLAAHTGAPDGRTAFFTCASDDLAYLLNSRGYHIPNASSHLGFLFAVGGQVALFLPEGCDRCEVTLESYPALHVIRRDVAALERFLAPFAVEHVCYGFESVNCALVDAVKRVWPQARHADFNPVEAMRAGKTSAVLDRFRDAFARSSAAIAETMRWAKTGEPGVRHTEYDLARAINDAYAARSAVALTFPSIAANGANSAFAHYTAASADVELTEGELVLLDSGAYYEAGFATDCTRVVLRRTHPDTVAQPWQREIYTVALKACIKGLVTRFPSTAKGGDVDALVRQVCRDHGHDFGHGTGHGVGIHVHEGGVRFAPGAQYGLVPNAVISVEPGIYLPGKGGVRIENIVIIRQDDAQPDTVTFENIVTVGYDWDLIDLDLLDDDERAYLRDYERLCVERGTQVTACPLL
;
A
#
# COMPACT_ATOMS: atom_id res chain seq x y z
N MET A 1 0.56 -12.92 22.50
CA MET A 1 1.10 -11.59 22.14
C MET A 1 2.24 -11.84 21.18
N ILE A 2 2.03 -11.57 19.90
CA ILE A 2 2.94 -11.98 18.82
C ILE A 2 4.07 -10.98 18.62
N ASP A 3 3.95 -9.77 19.19
CA ASP A 3 4.70 -8.63 18.65
C ASP A 3 5.61 -8.02 19.71
N ARG A 4 6.93 -8.15 19.44
CA ARG A 4 7.99 -7.53 20.23
C ARG A 4 8.45 -6.20 19.65
N LEU A 5 7.82 -5.75 18.54
CA LEU A 5 8.19 -4.54 17.86
C LEU A 5 7.68 -3.30 18.62
N LYS A 6 8.51 -2.27 18.68
CA LYS A 6 8.25 -1.06 19.48
C LYS A 6 6.94 -0.36 19.14
N TYR A 7 6.60 -0.34 17.84
CA TYR A 7 5.41 0.33 17.31
C TYR A 7 4.34 -0.64 16.82
N SER A 8 4.26 -1.80 17.48
CA SER A 8 3.21 -2.79 17.23
C SER A 8 1.81 -2.25 17.55
N PHE A 9 0.83 -2.80 16.87
CA PHE A 9 -0.60 -2.58 17.12
C PHE A 9 -1.31 -3.83 17.67
N SER A 10 -0.56 -4.87 18.01
CA SER A 10 -1.10 -6.14 18.51
C SER A 10 -1.84 -6.05 19.86
N GLY A 11 -1.67 -4.95 20.58
CA GLY A 11 -2.35 -4.69 21.85
C GLY A 11 -3.72 -4.02 21.74
N LEU A 12 -4.15 -3.68 20.53
CA LEU A 12 -5.46 -3.07 20.32
C LEU A 12 -6.57 -4.11 20.49
N PRO A 13 -7.70 -3.74 21.12
CA PRO A 13 -8.82 -4.63 21.22
C PRO A 13 -9.30 -5.03 19.82
N PRO A 14 -9.56 -6.32 19.57
CA PRO A 14 -10.14 -6.74 18.31
C PRO A 14 -11.51 -6.09 18.15
N TYR A 15 -11.76 -5.51 16.98
CA TYR A 15 -13.08 -5.03 16.62
C TYR A 15 -13.72 -6.01 15.64
N ASP A 16 -14.77 -6.67 16.09
CA ASP A 16 -15.61 -7.56 15.29
C ASP A 16 -16.98 -6.93 15.15
N ALA A 17 -17.30 -6.48 13.93
CA ALA A 17 -18.59 -5.90 13.63
C ALA A 17 -19.63 -7.00 13.39
N SER A 18 -20.81 -6.83 13.96
CA SER A 18 -22.00 -7.56 13.51
C SER A 18 -22.47 -6.94 12.18
N VAL A 19 -22.16 -7.59 11.06
CA VAL A 19 -22.58 -7.13 9.72
C VAL A 19 -24.10 -6.94 9.65
N VAL A 20 -24.87 -7.79 10.33
CA VAL A 20 -26.34 -7.68 10.37
C VAL A 20 -26.78 -6.39 11.05
N ASP A 21 -26.21 -6.09 12.22
CA ASP A 21 -26.60 -4.92 13.01
C ASP A 21 -26.13 -3.61 12.38
N THR A 22 -24.90 -3.59 11.82
CA THR A 22 -24.35 -2.40 11.14
C THR A 22 -25.11 -2.10 9.85
N GLN A 23 -25.47 -3.11 9.05
CA GLN A 23 -26.32 -2.92 7.87
C GLN A 23 -27.72 -2.41 8.25
N ALA A 24 -28.32 -2.95 9.31
CA ALA A 24 -29.61 -2.48 9.79
C ALA A 24 -29.54 -1.02 10.28
N ALA A 25 -28.45 -0.64 10.93
CA ALA A 25 -28.23 0.72 11.41
C ALA A 25 -28.05 1.71 10.24
N LEU A 26 -27.23 1.34 9.23
CA LEU A 26 -27.05 2.18 8.05
C LEU A 26 -28.32 2.30 7.20
N SER A 27 -29.13 1.23 7.12
CA SER A 27 -30.44 1.30 6.44
C SER A 27 -31.36 2.34 7.07
N ARG A 28 -31.41 2.44 8.41
CA ARG A 28 -32.19 3.49 9.11
C ARG A 28 -31.69 4.90 8.77
N LEU A 29 -30.38 5.09 8.65
CA LEU A 29 -29.81 6.37 8.21
C LEU A 29 -30.27 6.73 6.80
N LEU A 30 -30.19 5.79 5.86
CA LEU A 30 -30.62 6.02 4.47
C LEU A 30 -32.09 6.39 4.40
N ASP A 31 -32.96 5.70 5.15
CA ASP A 31 -34.40 5.99 5.20
C ASP A 31 -34.65 7.41 5.76
N ALA A 32 -33.96 7.79 6.85
CA ALA A 32 -34.09 9.11 7.45
C ALA A 32 -33.60 10.23 6.51
N ALA A 33 -32.49 10.02 5.82
CA ALA A 33 -31.91 10.93 4.83
C ALA A 33 -32.61 10.87 3.45
N ARG A 34 -33.53 9.93 3.26
CA ARG A 34 -34.22 9.64 1.97
C ARG A 34 -33.24 9.36 0.85
N LEU A 35 -32.21 8.55 1.13
CA LEU A 35 -31.20 8.10 0.16
C LEU A 35 -31.56 6.71 -0.36
N ASP A 36 -31.34 6.49 -1.67
CA ASP A 36 -31.48 5.17 -2.29
C ASP A 36 -30.23 4.32 -2.08
N ALA A 37 -29.07 4.98 -2.01
CA ALA A 37 -27.79 4.33 -1.80
C ALA A 37 -26.78 5.27 -1.12
N VAL A 38 -25.69 4.69 -0.59
CA VAL A 38 -24.53 5.44 -0.11
C VAL A 38 -23.23 4.74 -0.54
N LEU A 39 -22.24 5.54 -0.93
CA LEU A 39 -20.89 5.03 -1.21
C LEU A 39 -20.17 4.69 0.11
N VAL A 40 -19.53 3.54 0.13
CA VAL A 40 -18.73 3.06 1.26
C VAL A 40 -17.32 2.76 0.77
N THR A 41 -16.36 3.56 1.21
CA THR A 41 -14.96 3.45 0.80
C THR A 41 -14.13 2.71 1.84
N SER A 42 -12.92 2.31 1.46
CA SER A 42 -11.91 1.76 2.37
C SER A 42 -10.92 2.82 2.85
N GLN A 43 -11.25 4.10 2.73
CA GLN A 43 -10.36 5.21 3.08
C GLN A 43 -10.88 5.96 4.31
N ASP A 44 -9.96 6.62 5.01
CA ASP A 44 -10.27 7.61 6.03
C ASP A 44 -10.11 9.06 5.51
N GLU A 45 -10.13 10.02 6.40
CA GLU A 45 -9.95 11.43 6.05
C GLU A 45 -8.52 11.80 5.59
N TYR A 46 -7.57 10.90 5.77
CA TYR A 46 -6.17 11.04 5.33
C TYR A 46 -5.87 10.23 4.05
N VAL A 47 -6.90 9.60 3.48
CA VAL A 47 -6.79 8.75 2.28
C VAL A 47 -5.76 7.61 2.47
N THR A 48 -5.72 7.04 3.69
CA THR A 48 -4.77 5.97 4.02
C THR A 48 -5.15 4.63 3.39
N GLU A 49 -4.15 3.82 3.04
CA GLU A 49 -4.35 2.50 2.43
C GLU A 49 -4.76 1.44 3.47
N TYR A 50 -4.06 1.39 4.59
CA TYR A 50 -4.27 0.36 5.62
C TYR A 50 -5.06 0.92 6.79
N LEU A 51 -6.38 0.70 6.80
CA LEU A 51 -7.23 1.08 7.91
C LEU A 51 -7.36 -0.04 8.94
N PRO A 52 -7.32 0.27 10.24
CA PRO A 52 -7.76 -0.68 11.26
C PRO A 52 -9.25 -0.98 11.10
N ARG A 53 -9.67 -2.20 11.43
CA ARG A 53 -11.09 -2.61 11.35
C ARG A 53 -12.02 -1.66 12.08
N SER A 54 -11.58 -1.09 13.21
CA SER A 54 -12.32 -0.12 14.02
C SER A 54 -12.57 1.24 13.36
N ASN A 55 -11.91 1.54 12.24
CA ASN A 55 -12.10 2.76 11.44
C ASN A 55 -12.50 2.43 9.99
N ASN A 56 -12.91 1.22 9.70
CA ASN A 56 -13.21 0.75 8.34
C ASN A 56 -14.70 0.43 8.17
N PRO A 57 -15.52 1.38 7.65
CA PRO A 57 -16.95 1.16 7.47
C PRO A 57 -17.24 0.03 6.46
N ARG A 58 -16.40 -0.19 5.46
CA ARG A 58 -16.55 -1.30 4.52
C ARG A 58 -16.44 -2.64 5.26
N TYR A 59 -15.43 -2.82 6.15
CA TYR A 59 -15.32 -4.02 6.98
C TYR A 59 -16.58 -4.21 7.84
N ALA A 60 -17.01 -3.17 8.54
CA ALA A 60 -18.19 -3.23 9.41
C ALA A 60 -19.47 -3.68 8.65
N LEU A 61 -19.60 -3.33 7.39
CA LEU A 61 -20.78 -3.59 6.55
C LEU A 61 -20.69 -4.87 5.70
N SER A 62 -19.49 -5.46 5.54
CA SER A 62 -19.32 -6.62 4.66
C SER A 62 -18.59 -7.80 5.31
N GLY A 63 -17.84 -7.58 6.40
CA GLY A 63 -16.89 -8.55 6.94
C GLY A 63 -15.57 -8.63 6.18
N PHE A 64 -15.45 -7.96 5.03
CA PHE A 64 -14.26 -7.99 4.20
C PHE A 64 -13.18 -7.01 4.69
N ASP A 65 -12.00 -7.50 5.03
CA ASP A 65 -10.89 -6.73 5.61
C ASP A 65 -9.66 -6.54 4.70
N GLY A 66 -9.74 -6.91 3.43
CA GLY A 66 -8.68 -6.63 2.46
C GLY A 66 -8.32 -5.13 2.40
N SER A 67 -7.11 -4.75 2.00
CA SER A 67 -6.68 -3.33 1.99
C SER A 67 -7.36 -2.50 0.90
N ALA A 68 -7.80 -3.11 -0.21
CA ALA A 68 -8.51 -2.43 -1.30
C ALA A 68 -9.90 -3.01 -1.52
N GLY A 69 -10.82 -2.15 -1.95
CA GLY A 69 -12.20 -2.49 -2.23
C GLY A 69 -13.13 -1.37 -1.76
N CYS A 70 -14.18 -1.08 -2.52
CA CYS A 70 -15.22 -0.12 -2.15
C CYS A 70 -16.59 -0.72 -2.41
N GLY A 71 -17.63 -0.15 -1.84
CA GLY A 71 -18.97 -0.68 -2.02
C GLY A 71 -20.03 0.39 -2.18
N ILE A 72 -21.22 -0.09 -2.55
CA ILE A 72 -22.45 0.67 -2.60
C ILE A 72 -23.41 -0.03 -1.63
N PHE A 73 -23.82 0.66 -0.59
CA PHE A 73 -24.85 0.19 0.33
C PHE A 73 -26.20 0.75 -0.12
N LEU A 74 -27.19 -0.11 -0.26
CA LEU A 74 -28.52 0.19 -0.78
C LEU A 74 -29.53 0.31 0.36
N SER A 75 -30.51 1.21 0.22
CA SER A 75 -31.69 1.20 1.09
C SER A 75 -32.45 -0.13 0.92
N ALA A 76 -33.21 -0.52 1.95
CA ALA A 76 -33.97 -1.78 1.91
C ALA A 76 -34.93 -1.83 0.70
N ALA A 77 -35.58 -0.70 0.40
CA ALA A 77 -36.48 -0.59 -0.76
C ALA A 77 -35.74 -0.77 -2.09
N THR A 78 -34.56 -0.14 -2.22
CA THR A 78 -33.74 -0.23 -3.44
C THR A 78 -33.17 -1.63 -3.62
N ALA A 79 -32.62 -2.25 -2.57
CA ALA A 79 -32.09 -3.60 -2.61
C ALA A 79 -33.19 -4.61 -3.04
N GLN A 80 -34.39 -4.50 -2.47
CA GLN A 80 -35.54 -5.31 -2.85
C GLN A 80 -35.96 -5.09 -4.32
N ALA A 81 -36.04 -3.84 -4.76
CA ALA A 81 -36.42 -3.49 -6.13
C ALA A 81 -35.42 -4.00 -7.17
N LEU A 82 -34.14 -4.07 -6.83
CA LEU A 82 -33.07 -4.58 -7.69
C LEU A 82 -32.89 -6.10 -7.56
N GLY A 83 -33.43 -6.74 -6.52
CA GLY A 83 -33.26 -8.18 -6.26
C GLY A 83 -31.83 -8.56 -5.92
N VAL A 84 -31.10 -7.69 -5.23
CA VAL A 84 -29.70 -7.90 -4.81
C VAL A 84 -29.54 -7.73 -3.29
N PRO A 85 -28.49 -8.31 -2.67
CA PRO A 85 -28.14 -8.01 -1.29
C PRO A 85 -27.94 -6.51 -1.03
N PRO A 86 -28.08 -6.04 0.22
CA PRO A 86 -27.99 -4.62 0.53
C PRO A 86 -26.61 -4.00 0.31
N PHE A 87 -25.55 -4.78 0.25
CA PHE A 87 -24.20 -4.29 -0.02
C PHE A 87 -23.61 -4.90 -1.29
N VAL A 88 -23.18 -4.06 -2.22
CA VAL A 88 -22.46 -4.44 -3.43
C VAL A 88 -21.01 -4.06 -3.26
N LEU A 89 -20.13 -5.04 -3.14
CA LEU A 89 -18.69 -4.89 -2.90
C LEU A 89 -17.91 -5.10 -4.20
N PHE A 90 -17.06 -4.14 -4.55
CA PHE A 90 -16.18 -4.17 -5.72
C PHE A 90 -14.74 -4.43 -5.29
N VAL A 91 -14.12 -5.50 -5.81
CA VAL A 91 -12.76 -5.93 -5.46
C VAL A 91 -11.93 -6.26 -6.70
N ASP A 92 -10.66 -5.90 -6.69
CA ASP A 92 -9.71 -6.25 -7.74
C ASP A 92 -9.17 -7.69 -7.60
N GLY A 93 -8.36 -8.12 -8.57
CA GLY A 93 -7.88 -9.50 -8.69
C GLY A 93 -7.12 -10.04 -7.49
N ARG A 94 -6.55 -9.19 -6.64
CA ARG A 94 -5.84 -9.58 -5.42
C ARG A 94 -6.76 -10.17 -4.35
N TYR A 95 -8.04 -9.77 -4.37
CA TYR A 95 -9.01 -10.01 -3.30
C TYR A 95 -10.21 -10.87 -3.68
N HIS A 96 -10.29 -11.39 -4.90
CA HIS A 96 -11.43 -12.18 -5.35
C HIS A 96 -11.74 -13.36 -4.42
N LEU A 97 -10.72 -14.16 -4.10
CA LEU A 97 -10.88 -15.33 -3.25
C LEU A 97 -11.17 -14.95 -1.78
N GLN A 98 -10.46 -13.95 -1.27
CA GLN A 98 -10.64 -13.50 0.11
C GLN A 98 -12.05 -12.95 0.34
N ALA A 99 -12.58 -12.14 -0.58
CA ALA A 99 -13.92 -11.61 -0.47
C ALA A 99 -14.98 -12.73 -0.47
N GLU A 100 -14.82 -13.77 -1.30
CA GLU A 100 -15.73 -14.92 -1.32
C GLU A 100 -15.72 -15.73 -0.02
N GLN A 101 -14.57 -15.81 0.65
CA GLN A 101 -14.45 -16.53 1.93
C GLN A 101 -14.99 -15.74 3.11
N GLN A 102 -14.84 -14.41 3.10
CA GLN A 102 -15.16 -13.56 4.24
C GLN A 102 -16.60 -13.02 4.23
N CYS A 103 -17.20 -12.87 3.06
CA CYS A 103 -18.51 -12.24 2.92
C CYS A 103 -19.65 -13.27 2.90
N ASP A 104 -20.72 -12.98 3.64
CA ASP A 104 -21.98 -13.72 3.53
C ASP A 104 -22.70 -13.34 2.22
N PRO A 105 -22.91 -14.29 1.28
CA PRO A 105 -23.56 -14.00 -0.01
C PRO A 105 -25.03 -13.57 0.13
N ALA A 106 -25.68 -13.83 1.27
CA ALA A 106 -27.02 -13.32 1.53
C ALA A 106 -27.01 -11.80 1.86
N ARG A 107 -25.87 -11.25 2.23
CA ARG A 107 -25.68 -9.87 2.68
C ARG A 107 -24.84 -9.02 1.76
N VAL A 108 -23.93 -9.65 1.01
CA VAL A 108 -22.94 -8.98 0.17
C VAL A 108 -22.88 -9.60 -1.20
N ARG A 109 -23.11 -8.79 -2.23
CA ARG A 109 -22.83 -9.15 -3.61
C ARG A 109 -21.41 -8.72 -3.96
N ILE A 110 -20.58 -9.64 -4.43
CA ILE A 110 -19.20 -9.36 -4.82
C ILE A 110 -19.13 -9.17 -6.33
N GLU A 111 -18.65 -7.98 -6.75
CA GLU A 111 -18.29 -7.66 -8.12
C GLU A 111 -16.78 -7.81 -8.30
N LYS A 112 -16.36 -8.87 -8.99
CA LYS A 112 -14.95 -9.22 -9.25
C LYS A 112 -14.45 -8.51 -10.49
N LEU A 113 -13.44 -7.64 -10.33
CA LEU A 113 -12.95 -6.80 -11.41
C LEU A 113 -11.77 -7.43 -12.15
N GLY A 114 -11.75 -7.28 -13.48
CA GLY A 114 -10.59 -7.60 -14.30
C GLY A 114 -9.48 -6.55 -14.15
N MET A 115 -8.26 -6.91 -14.56
CA MET A 115 -7.05 -6.08 -14.37
C MET A 115 -7.11 -4.65 -14.95
N ASN A 116 -7.92 -4.43 -15.98
CA ASN A 116 -8.00 -3.14 -16.69
C ASN A 116 -9.19 -2.28 -16.25
N VAL A 117 -9.90 -2.68 -15.19
CA VAL A 117 -11.06 -1.96 -14.67
C VAL A 117 -10.77 -1.51 -13.25
N THR A 118 -10.81 -0.19 -13.03
CA THR A 118 -10.68 0.35 -11.67
C THR A 118 -11.96 0.17 -10.87
N ILE A 119 -11.86 0.07 -9.55
CA ILE A 119 -13.01 -0.02 -8.63
C ILE A 119 -13.98 1.15 -8.88
N TRP A 120 -13.48 2.36 -9.02
CA TRP A 120 -14.28 3.57 -9.23
C TRP A 120 -15.03 3.56 -10.57
N GLN A 121 -14.39 3.03 -11.61
CA GLN A 121 -15.02 2.85 -12.92
C GLN A 121 -16.16 1.84 -12.84
N ALA A 122 -15.92 0.69 -12.21
CA ALA A 122 -16.95 -0.36 -12.06
C ALA A 122 -18.14 0.12 -11.21
N MET A 123 -17.88 0.86 -10.12
CA MET A 123 -18.93 1.46 -9.31
C MET A 123 -19.77 2.46 -10.11
N ALA A 124 -19.13 3.32 -10.91
CA ALA A 124 -19.85 4.27 -11.77
C ALA A 124 -20.70 3.55 -12.82
N ASP A 125 -20.15 2.53 -13.49
CA ASP A 125 -20.88 1.74 -14.49
C ASP A 125 -22.06 1.00 -13.87
N TRP A 126 -21.88 0.47 -12.66
CA TRP A 126 -22.97 -0.16 -11.91
C TRP A 126 -24.09 0.85 -11.57
N LEU A 127 -23.73 2.04 -11.09
CA LEU A 127 -24.69 3.11 -10.81
C LEU A 127 -25.46 3.55 -12.06
N VAL A 128 -24.78 3.68 -13.19
CA VAL A 128 -25.42 4.02 -14.48
C VAL A 128 -26.39 2.93 -14.92
N ALA A 129 -25.98 1.66 -14.83
CA ALA A 129 -26.83 0.52 -15.22
C ALA A 129 -28.13 0.41 -14.41
N HIS A 130 -28.10 0.91 -13.15
CA HIS A 130 -29.24 0.86 -12.24
C HIS A 130 -29.90 2.24 -11.99
N GLY A 131 -29.44 3.28 -12.67
CA GLY A 131 -29.84 4.68 -12.47
C GLY A 131 -31.35 4.94 -12.59
N SER A 132 -32.10 4.11 -13.32
CA SER A 132 -33.57 4.23 -13.37
C SER A 132 -34.29 3.87 -12.05
N ARG A 133 -33.57 3.27 -11.09
CA ARG A 133 -34.06 2.87 -9.76
C ARG A 133 -33.27 3.51 -8.61
N LEU A 134 -32.33 4.39 -8.94
CA LEU A 134 -31.51 5.17 -8.01
C LEU A 134 -31.69 6.64 -8.35
N ALA A 135 -32.21 7.43 -7.44
CA ALA A 135 -32.34 8.88 -7.62
C ALA A 135 -31.32 9.63 -6.77
N ARG A 136 -31.18 9.25 -5.49
CA ARG A 136 -30.35 9.97 -4.51
C ARG A 136 -29.27 9.06 -3.94
N VAL A 137 -28.00 9.44 -4.16
CA VAL A 137 -26.82 8.71 -3.70
C VAL A 137 -26.02 9.56 -2.72
N GLY A 138 -25.81 9.05 -1.50
CA GLY A 138 -25.00 9.70 -0.49
C GLY A 138 -23.52 9.33 -0.59
N TYR A 139 -22.64 10.19 -0.07
CA TYR A 139 -21.23 9.90 0.11
C TYR A 139 -20.66 10.69 1.31
N ASP A 140 -19.62 10.14 1.96
CA ASP A 140 -18.84 10.87 2.98
C ASP A 140 -17.69 11.61 2.29
N ALA A 141 -17.75 12.94 2.26
CA ALA A 141 -16.74 13.77 1.61
C ALA A 141 -15.34 13.67 2.26
N ARG A 142 -15.23 13.18 3.49
CA ARG A 142 -13.93 12.94 4.15
C ARG A 142 -13.27 11.65 3.68
N ARG A 143 -14.05 10.69 3.19
CA ARG A 143 -13.60 9.34 2.83
C ARG A 143 -13.50 9.12 1.31
N ILE A 144 -13.50 10.19 0.54
CA ILE A 144 -13.37 10.16 -0.92
C ILE A 144 -12.42 11.28 -1.39
N SER A 145 -11.49 10.94 -2.27
CA SER A 145 -10.62 11.95 -2.87
C SER A 145 -11.35 12.79 -3.94
N VAL A 146 -10.79 13.94 -4.27
CA VAL A 146 -11.33 14.82 -5.31
C VAL A 146 -11.43 14.10 -6.65
N ALA A 147 -10.35 13.42 -7.06
CA ALA A 147 -10.32 12.71 -8.33
C ALA A 147 -11.34 11.54 -8.38
N GLN A 148 -11.51 10.82 -7.28
CA GLN A 148 -12.48 9.73 -7.18
C GLN A 148 -13.91 10.25 -7.33
N ARG A 149 -14.26 11.31 -6.59
CA ARG A 149 -15.56 11.97 -6.68
C ARG A 149 -15.82 12.49 -8.09
N ASP A 150 -14.89 13.23 -8.65
CA ASP A 150 -15.07 13.89 -9.95
C ASP A 150 -15.23 12.87 -11.08
N ARG A 151 -14.47 11.77 -11.07
CA ARG A 151 -14.67 10.65 -12.00
C ARG A 151 -16.05 10.01 -11.87
N LEU A 152 -16.53 9.78 -10.64
CA LEU A 152 -17.86 9.25 -10.40
C LEU A 152 -18.94 10.19 -10.94
N PHE A 153 -18.86 11.48 -10.61
CA PHE A 153 -19.86 12.45 -11.02
C PHE A 153 -19.91 12.64 -12.53
N GLU A 154 -18.74 12.71 -13.17
CA GLU A 154 -18.65 12.81 -14.63
C GLU A 154 -19.25 11.58 -15.31
N ARG A 155 -18.86 10.38 -14.87
CA ARG A 155 -19.27 9.13 -15.51
C ARG A 155 -20.75 8.82 -15.26
N THR A 156 -21.32 9.24 -14.14
CA THR A 156 -22.73 9.05 -13.80
C THR A 156 -23.65 10.19 -14.23
N ARG A 157 -23.12 11.23 -14.89
CA ARG A 157 -23.90 12.41 -15.35
C ARG A 157 -25.14 12.03 -16.15
N ALA A 158 -25.04 11.04 -17.03
CA ALA A 158 -26.14 10.58 -17.88
C ALA A 158 -27.26 9.89 -17.08
N ALA A 159 -26.98 9.36 -15.90
CA ALA A 159 -27.95 8.72 -15.02
C ALA A 159 -28.77 9.73 -14.19
N SER A 160 -28.42 11.02 -14.23
CA SER A 160 -29.10 12.11 -13.51
C SER A 160 -29.24 11.86 -12.00
N LEU A 161 -28.21 11.27 -11.38
CA LEU A 161 -28.19 11.01 -9.94
C LEU A 161 -28.04 12.32 -9.14
N ASP A 162 -28.84 12.44 -8.09
CA ASP A 162 -28.70 13.52 -7.09
C ASP A 162 -27.70 13.08 -6.02
N TRP A 163 -26.53 13.72 -6.04
CA TRP A 163 -25.43 13.43 -5.10
C TRP A 163 -25.54 14.24 -3.82
N THR A 164 -25.60 13.58 -2.69
CA THR A 164 -25.73 14.20 -1.37
C THR A 164 -24.48 13.94 -0.54
N SER A 165 -23.74 14.99 -0.18
CA SER A 165 -22.69 14.90 0.84
C SER A 165 -23.32 14.73 2.21
N LEU A 166 -22.97 13.65 2.91
CA LEU A 166 -23.41 13.40 4.27
C LEU A 166 -22.68 14.32 5.25
N ALA A 167 -23.28 14.54 6.41
CA ALA A 167 -22.66 15.30 7.49
C ALA A 167 -21.40 14.59 8.01
N GLU A 168 -20.55 15.35 8.71
CA GLU A 168 -19.30 14.82 9.25
C GLU A 168 -19.54 13.64 10.18
N ARG A 169 -18.87 12.49 9.89
CA ARG A 169 -18.96 11.21 10.64
C ARG A 169 -20.37 10.61 10.72
N GLU A 170 -21.28 10.99 9.88
CA GLU A 170 -22.67 10.52 9.96
C GLU A 170 -22.78 9.00 9.75
N ILE A 171 -22.03 8.43 8.79
CA ILE A 171 -21.93 6.98 8.61
C ILE A 171 -21.31 6.33 9.84
N ASP A 172 -20.16 6.82 10.30
CA ASP A 172 -19.40 6.25 11.42
C ASP A 172 -20.26 6.21 12.70
N LEU A 173 -20.99 7.29 12.98
CA LEU A 173 -21.87 7.38 14.13
C LEU A 173 -23.08 6.44 14.00
N ALA A 174 -23.67 6.34 12.80
CA ALA A 174 -24.82 5.47 12.56
C ALA A 174 -24.50 3.99 12.82
N ILE A 175 -23.31 3.54 12.39
CA ILE A 175 -22.87 2.15 12.56
C ILE A 175 -22.05 1.93 13.85
N ALA A 176 -21.97 2.95 14.71
CA ALA A 176 -21.17 2.92 15.94
C ALA A 176 -19.71 2.50 15.72
N LEU A 177 -19.09 3.00 14.66
CA LEU A 177 -17.69 2.71 14.37
C LEU A 177 -16.81 3.37 15.44
N PRO A 178 -15.97 2.61 16.19
CA PRO A 178 -15.20 3.17 17.30
C PRO A 178 -14.25 4.30 16.89
N GLY A 179 -13.80 4.27 15.64
CA GLY A 179 -12.79 5.19 15.16
C GLY A 179 -11.38 4.77 15.58
N TRP A 180 -10.44 5.68 15.37
CA TRP A 180 -9.04 5.43 15.62
C TRP A 180 -8.39 6.61 16.33
N VAL A 181 -7.84 6.37 17.50
CA VAL A 181 -7.05 7.35 18.26
C VAL A 181 -5.65 6.80 18.44
N VAL A 182 -4.64 7.59 18.12
CA VAL A 182 -3.24 7.21 18.28
C VAL A 182 -2.54 8.22 19.18
N GLU A 183 -2.15 7.78 20.38
CA GLU A 183 -1.42 8.59 21.37
C GLU A 183 0.11 8.56 21.18
N ARG A 184 0.60 8.37 19.95
CA ARG A 184 2.04 8.33 19.67
C ARG A 184 2.54 9.71 19.29
N PRO A 185 3.75 10.11 19.76
CA PRO A 185 4.34 11.38 19.38
C PRO A 185 4.73 11.39 17.90
N ILE A 186 4.61 12.55 17.26
CA ILE A 186 5.28 12.85 16.00
C ILE A 186 6.70 13.28 16.36
N PHE A 187 7.71 12.64 15.79
CA PHE A 187 9.12 12.93 16.06
C PHE A 187 9.92 13.13 14.77
N GLU A 188 11.05 13.83 14.89
CA GLU A 188 11.91 14.16 13.76
C GLU A 188 12.91 13.02 13.47
N VAL A 189 13.16 12.77 12.18
CA VAL A 189 14.25 11.93 11.68
C VAL A 189 15.43 12.86 11.35
N PRO A 190 16.63 12.63 11.89
CA PRO A 190 17.79 13.50 11.66
C PRO A 190 18.13 13.66 10.17
N GLU A 191 18.57 14.87 9.78
CA GLU A 191 19.02 15.18 8.43
C GLU A 191 20.12 14.22 7.93
N ALA A 192 20.99 13.74 8.82
CA ALA A 192 22.00 12.73 8.49
C ALA A 192 21.42 11.41 7.95
N MET A 193 20.13 11.12 8.20
CA MET A 193 19.43 9.94 7.70
C MET A 193 18.61 10.23 6.45
N THR A 194 18.18 11.47 6.24
CA THR A 194 17.33 11.89 5.11
C THR A 194 18.11 12.60 4.00
N GLY A 195 19.27 13.19 4.34
CA GLY A 195 20.14 13.89 3.41
C GLY A 195 19.66 15.29 3.01
N LEU A 196 18.51 15.73 3.51
CA LEU A 196 17.95 17.06 3.31
C LEU A 196 17.32 17.54 4.62
N SER A 197 17.47 18.84 4.93
CA SER A 197 16.77 19.48 6.04
C SER A 197 15.31 19.74 5.70
N VAL A 198 14.48 19.99 6.70
CA VAL A 198 13.08 20.44 6.53
C VAL A 198 13.03 21.72 5.71
N ALA A 199 13.94 22.68 5.96
CA ALA A 199 14.00 23.92 5.18
C ALA A 199 14.25 23.65 3.69
N GLN A 200 15.20 22.78 3.35
CA GLN A 200 15.48 22.42 1.96
C GLN A 200 14.30 21.73 1.28
N ASN A 201 13.57 20.85 1.98
CA ASN A 201 12.36 20.21 1.43
C ASN A 201 11.27 21.25 1.13
N LEU A 202 11.02 22.18 2.06
CA LEU A 202 10.01 23.23 1.89
C LEU A 202 10.41 24.28 0.84
N ASP A 203 11.68 24.65 0.73
CA ASP A 203 12.19 25.53 -0.32
C ASP A 203 12.06 24.88 -1.71
N ALA A 204 12.35 23.58 -1.81
CA ALA A 204 12.14 22.83 -3.05
C ALA A 204 10.66 22.73 -3.43
N LEU A 205 9.76 22.56 -2.45
CA LEU A 205 8.31 22.62 -2.65
C LEU A 205 7.91 23.99 -3.20
N ASN A 206 8.28 25.08 -2.54
CA ASN A 206 7.94 26.45 -2.93
C ASN A 206 8.44 26.78 -4.34
N THR A 207 9.67 26.38 -4.67
CA THR A 207 10.26 26.56 -6.01
C THR A 207 9.41 25.88 -7.09
N ARG A 208 8.97 24.65 -6.86
CA ARG A 208 8.12 23.90 -7.82
C ARG A 208 6.72 24.50 -7.94
N LEU A 209 6.14 24.96 -6.84
CA LEU A 209 4.84 25.64 -6.84
C LEU A 209 4.90 26.95 -7.64
N ALA A 210 5.93 27.77 -7.42
CA ALA A 210 6.15 29.01 -8.15
C ALA A 210 6.35 28.75 -9.66
N ALA A 211 7.14 27.74 -10.01
CA ALA A 211 7.36 27.34 -11.40
C ALA A 211 6.06 26.87 -12.10
N HIS A 212 5.19 26.16 -11.37
CA HIS A 212 3.91 25.66 -11.90
C HIS A 212 2.88 26.77 -12.10
N THR A 213 2.73 27.66 -11.11
CA THR A 213 1.67 28.67 -11.12
C THR A 213 2.06 29.97 -11.83
N GLY A 214 3.35 30.30 -11.89
CA GLY A 214 3.86 31.60 -12.32
C GLY A 214 3.40 32.77 -11.45
N ALA A 215 2.81 32.48 -10.29
CA ALA A 215 2.29 33.51 -9.39
C ALA A 215 3.41 34.15 -8.57
N PRO A 216 3.24 35.43 -8.14
CA PRO A 216 4.17 36.08 -7.22
C PRO A 216 4.29 35.32 -5.90
N ASP A 217 5.41 35.51 -5.21
CA ASP A 217 5.67 34.91 -3.90
C ASP A 217 4.50 35.14 -2.91
N GLY A 218 4.12 34.09 -2.21
CA GLY A 218 3.05 34.13 -1.20
C GLY A 218 1.63 34.10 -1.75
N ARG A 219 1.40 34.05 -3.07
CA ARG A 219 0.08 33.97 -3.70
C ARG A 219 -0.35 32.55 -4.02
N THR A 220 0.53 31.58 -3.83
CA THR A 220 0.22 30.16 -3.99
C THR A 220 0.16 29.47 -2.63
N ALA A 221 -0.88 28.68 -2.39
CA ALA A 221 -0.98 27.77 -1.26
C ALA A 221 -0.83 26.32 -1.74
N PHE A 222 -0.21 25.50 -0.92
CA PHE A 222 -0.18 24.05 -1.05
C PHE A 222 -0.74 23.41 0.20
N PHE A 223 -1.46 22.31 0.04
CA PHE A 223 -1.84 21.48 1.18
C PHE A 223 -1.92 19.99 0.81
N THR A 224 -1.72 19.15 1.81
CA THR A 224 -1.83 17.70 1.69
C THR A 224 -2.32 17.06 2.99
N CYS A 225 -2.99 15.92 2.88
CA CYS A 225 -3.29 15.02 3.99
C CYS A 225 -2.63 13.64 3.80
N ALA A 226 -1.89 13.44 2.73
CA ALA A 226 -1.13 12.23 2.51
C ALA A 226 -0.01 12.12 3.55
N SER A 227 -0.07 11.09 4.38
CA SER A 227 0.80 10.96 5.55
C SER A 227 2.28 10.80 5.20
N ASP A 228 2.60 10.23 4.05
CA ASP A 228 3.96 10.12 3.52
C ASP A 228 4.51 11.44 2.97
N ASP A 229 3.64 12.32 2.41
CA ASP A 229 4.02 13.67 2.03
C ASP A 229 4.40 14.50 3.27
N LEU A 230 3.57 14.43 4.33
CA LEU A 230 3.86 15.09 5.61
C LEU A 230 5.21 14.63 6.17
N ALA A 231 5.37 13.30 6.24
CA ALA A 231 6.56 12.67 6.78
C ALA A 231 7.84 13.01 6.00
N TYR A 232 7.73 13.18 4.67
CA TYR A 232 8.83 13.63 3.82
C TYR A 232 9.15 15.10 4.03
N LEU A 233 8.16 15.99 3.91
CA LEU A 233 8.37 17.44 4.00
C LEU A 233 8.93 17.87 5.35
N LEU A 234 8.50 17.22 6.44
CA LEU A 234 8.89 17.56 7.81
C LEU A 234 9.99 16.63 8.36
N ASN A 235 10.58 15.76 7.56
CA ASN A 235 11.51 14.73 8.04
C ASN A 235 10.99 14.03 9.32
N SER A 236 9.74 13.66 9.36
CA SER A 236 9.08 13.21 10.58
C SER A 236 8.46 11.83 10.47
N ARG A 237 8.30 11.17 11.62
CA ARG A 237 7.63 9.87 11.76
C ARG A 237 6.68 9.93 12.95
N GLY A 238 5.76 8.97 13.03
CA GLY A 238 4.81 8.89 14.14
C GLY A 238 4.24 7.50 14.37
N TYR A 239 4.27 6.63 13.36
CA TYR A 239 3.66 5.30 13.42
C TYR A 239 2.21 5.35 13.89
N HIS A 240 1.45 6.34 13.40
CA HIS A 240 0.04 6.56 13.76
C HIS A 240 -0.90 5.54 13.13
N ILE A 241 -0.49 4.94 12.02
CA ILE A 241 -1.26 3.97 11.26
C ILE A 241 -0.60 2.60 11.40
N PRO A 242 -1.36 1.50 11.51
CA PRO A 242 -0.78 0.17 11.43
C PRO A 242 0.08 0.03 10.17
N ASN A 243 1.27 -0.52 10.33
CA ASN A 243 2.16 -0.84 9.23
C ASN A 243 2.64 0.37 8.39
N ALA A 244 2.62 1.57 8.97
CA ALA A 244 3.18 2.77 8.34
C ALA A 244 4.04 3.56 9.33
N SER A 245 5.21 4.01 8.89
CA SER A 245 6.10 4.83 9.73
C SER A 245 5.66 6.29 9.80
N SER A 246 4.84 6.74 8.87
CA SER A 246 4.32 8.09 8.77
C SER A 246 3.38 8.47 9.92
N HIS A 247 2.92 9.70 9.92
CA HIS A 247 1.94 10.21 10.89
C HIS A 247 0.76 10.86 10.17
N LEU A 248 -0.37 10.91 10.88
CA LEU A 248 -1.57 11.60 10.43
C LEU A 248 -1.47 13.11 10.66
N GLY A 249 -2.21 13.88 9.88
CA GLY A 249 -2.30 15.33 9.99
C GLY A 249 -2.71 15.99 8.69
N PHE A 250 -2.88 17.31 8.72
CA PHE A 250 -3.01 18.14 7.51
C PHE A 250 -1.87 19.15 7.50
N LEU A 251 -1.17 19.25 6.37
CA LEU A 251 -0.11 20.24 6.21
C LEU A 251 -0.57 21.29 5.21
N PHE A 252 -0.36 22.56 5.58
CA PHE A 252 -0.57 23.73 4.72
C PHE A 252 0.74 24.53 4.61
N ALA A 253 1.13 24.88 3.38
CA ALA A 253 2.24 25.79 3.12
C ALA A 253 1.69 26.99 2.33
N VAL A 254 1.80 28.20 2.90
CA VAL A 254 1.27 29.44 2.30
C VAL A 254 1.99 30.67 2.85
N GLY A 255 2.37 31.58 1.98
CA GLY A 255 2.97 32.87 2.37
C GLY A 255 4.27 32.73 3.18
N GLY A 256 5.08 31.70 2.93
CA GLY A 256 6.30 31.41 3.69
C GLY A 256 6.05 30.80 5.07
N GLN A 257 4.79 30.51 5.43
CA GLN A 257 4.42 29.83 6.65
C GLN A 257 3.99 28.39 6.36
N VAL A 258 4.23 27.49 7.31
CA VAL A 258 3.77 26.10 7.25
C VAL A 258 2.97 25.79 8.50
N ALA A 259 1.82 25.15 8.36
CA ALA A 259 1.04 24.68 9.49
C ALA A 259 0.81 23.17 9.40
N LEU A 260 1.12 22.47 10.49
CA LEU A 260 0.75 21.08 10.72
C LEU A 260 -0.45 21.05 11.67
N PHE A 261 -1.59 20.63 11.14
CA PHE A 261 -2.78 20.38 11.95
C PHE A 261 -2.74 18.94 12.44
N LEU A 262 -2.64 18.77 13.76
CA LEU A 262 -2.56 17.46 14.40
C LEU A 262 -3.88 16.70 14.24
N PRO A 263 -3.83 15.35 14.11
CA PRO A 263 -5.04 14.53 14.16
C PRO A 263 -5.75 14.67 15.51
N GLU A 264 -7.04 14.41 15.51
CA GLU A 264 -7.82 14.36 16.75
C GLU A 264 -7.24 13.30 17.70
N GLY A 265 -7.06 13.67 18.98
CA GLY A 265 -6.48 12.79 20.00
C GLY A 265 -4.95 12.71 20.01
N CYS A 266 -4.25 13.35 19.08
CA CYS A 266 -2.79 13.45 19.09
C CYS A 266 -2.37 14.80 19.71
N ASP A 267 -1.79 14.76 20.91
CA ASP A 267 -1.36 15.97 21.63
C ASP A 267 0.17 16.17 21.62
N ARG A 268 0.92 15.20 21.10
CA ARG A 268 2.39 15.19 21.20
C ARG A 268 3.02 15.31 19.81
N CYS A 269 3.68 16.44 19.58
CA CYS A 269 4.52 16.67 18.42
C CYS A 269 5.91 17.12 18.93
N GLU A 270 6.94 16.32 18.63
CA GLU A 270 8.32 16.56 19.03
C GLU A 270 9.16 17.10 17.85
N VAL A 271 8.52 17.40 16.70
CA VAL A 271 9.16 18.16 15.63
C VAL A 271 9.40 19.56 16.13
N THR A 272 10.66 19.94 16.27
CA THR A 272 11.03 21.20 16.93
C THR A 272 10.89 22.37 15.97
N LEU A 273 10.37 23.50 16.47
CA LEU A 273 10.37 24.78 15.77
C LEU A 273 11.80 25.29 15.48
N GLU A 274 12.79 24.72 16.15
CA GLU A 274 14.21 25.02 15.89
C GLU A 274 14.65 24.58 14.51
N SER A 275 14.09 23.45 14.02
CA SER A 275 14.37 22.95 12.66
C SER A 275 13.74 23.81 11.56
N TYR A 276 12.62 24.46 11.85
CA TYR A 276 11.93 25.36 10.92
C TYR A 276 11.07 26.38 11.67
N PRO A 277 11.55 27.61 11.88
CA PRO A 277 10.86 28.63 12.69
C PRO A 277 9.49 29.08 12.16
N ALA A 278 9.21 28.86 10.88
CA ALA A 278 7.92 29.18 10.25
C ALA A 278 6.88 28.03 10.39
N LEU A 279 7.19 26.95 11.09
CA LEU A 279 6.27 25.84 11.32
C LEU A 279 5.35 26.16 12.52
N HIS A 280 4.06 26.07 12.27
CA HIS A 280 3.00 26.16 13.27
C HIS A 280 2.40 24.78 13.51
N VAL A 281 2.50 24.27 14.73
CA VAL A 281 1.82 23.03 15.14
C VAL A 281 0.49 23.41 15.80
N ILE A 282 -0.61 23.00 15.21
CA ILE A 282 -1.95 23.45 15.58
C ILE A 282 -2.82 22.24 15.93
N ARG A 283 -3.51 22.29 17.08
CA ARG A 283 -4.56 21.31 17.38
C ARG A 283 -5.72 21.53 16.42
N ARG A 284 -6.20 20.45 15.83
CA ARG A 284 -7.29 20.50 14.87
C ARG A 284 -8.60 20.87 15.58
N ASP A 285 -9.20 21.96 15.15
CA ASP A 285 -10.61 22.29 15.37
C ASP A 285 -11.16 22.92 14.08
N VAL A 286 -12.49 22.93 13.92
CA VAL A 286 -13.14 23.43 12.69
C VAL A 286 -12.76 24.89 12.41
N ALA A 287 -12.58 25.70 13.44
CA ALA A 287 -12.25 27.12 13.31
C ALA A 287 -10.73 27.38 13.18
N ALA A 288 -9.87 26.44 13.60
CA ALA A 288 -8.42 26.62 13.58
C ALA A 288 -7.88 26.74 12.16
N LEU A 289 -8.40 25.91 11.23
CA LEU A 289 -8.03 25.97 9.82
C LEU A 289 -8.39 27.33 9.20
N GLU A 290 -9.62 27.78 9.39
CA GLU A 290 -10.08 29.07 8.86
C GLU A 290 -9.30 30.24 9.47
N ARG A 291 -9.04 30.23 10.78
CA ARG A 291 -8.22 31.25 11.46
C ARG A 291 -6.80 31.33 10.90
N PHE A 292 -6.16 30.19 10.62
CA PHE A 292 -4.82 30.16 10.06
C PHE A 292 -4.80 30.67 8.61
N LEU A 293 -5.74 30.25 7.78
CA LEU A 293 -5.75 30.54 6.34
C LEU A 293 -6.26 31.95 6.01
N ALA A 294 -7.20 32.50 6.76
CA ALA A 294 -7.87 33.77 6.45
C ALA A 294 -6.96 34.98 6.22
N PRO A 295 -5.79 35.14 6.89
CA PRO A 295 -4.90 36.29 6.66
C PRO A 295 -4.21 36.29 5.30
N PHE A 296 -4.17 35.17 4.59
CA PHE A 296 -3.42 35.05 3.35
C PHE A 296 -4.29 35.39 2.13
N ALA A 297 -3.75 36.20 1.22
CA ALA A 297 -4.39 36.51 -0.06
C ALA A 297 -3.86 35.55 -1.14
N VAL A 298 -4.60 34.46 -1.38
CA VAL A 298 -4.21 33.35 -2.26
C VAL A 298 -4.90 33.45 -3.62
N GLU A 299 -4.17 33.27 -4.69
CA GLU A 299 -4.66 33.22 -6.07
C GLU A 299 -4.70 31.80 -6.63
N HIS A 300 -3.76 30.95 -6.17
CA HIS A 300 -3.64 29.55 -6.61
C HIS A 300 -3.56 28.61 -5.42
N VAL A 301 -4.27 27.50 -5.51
CA VAL A 301 -4.24 26.42 -4.51
C VAL A 301 -3.86 25.12 -5.21
N CYS A 302 -2.73 24.54 -4.81
CA CYS A 302 -2.19 23.29 -5.36
C CYS A 302 -2.34 22.14 -4.35
N TYR A 303 -2.73 21.00 -4.81
CA TYR A 303 -2.82 19.74 -4.03
C TYR A 303 -3.01 18.55 -4.97
N GLY A 304 -2.75 17.33 -4.50
CA GLY A 304 -3.01 16.11 -5.28
C GLY A 304 -4.48 15.74 -5.24
N PHE A 305 -5.16 15.70 -6.38
CA PHE A 305 -6.58 15.34 -6.44
C PHE A 305 -6.85 13.89 -6.03
N GLU A 306 -5.88 13.00 -6.19
CA GLU A 306 -5.98 11.61 -5.73
C GLU A 306 -5.71 11.44 -4.23
N SER A 307 -4.92 12.33 -3.62
CA SER A 307 -4.39 12.18 -2.27
C SER A 307 -5.00 13.13 -1.23
N VAL A 308 -6.02 13.91 -1.60
CA VAL A 308 -6.70 14.84 -0.69
C VAL A 308 -8.21 14.62 -0.72
N ASN A 309 -8.82 14.56 0.47
CA ASN A 309 -10.26 14.35 0.61
C ASN A 309 -11.09 15.58 0.23
N CYS A 310 -12.33 15.36 -0.19
CA CYS A 310 -13.24 16.42 -0.65
C CYS A 310 -13.62 17.42 0.46
N ALA A 311 -13.81 16.96 1.69
CA ALA A 311 -14.23 17.82 2.81
C ALA A 311 -13.17 18.89 3.12
N LEU A 312 -11.89 18.53 3.07
CA LEU A 312 -10.78 19.47 3.27
C LEU A 312 -10.74 20.52 2.16
N VAL A 313 -10.93 20.09 0.90
CA VAL A 313 -11.00 21.00 -0.25
C VAL A 313 -12.18 21.95 -0.14
N ASP A 314 -13.34 21.47 0.29
CA ASP A 314 -14.53 22.31 0.47
C ASP A 314 -14.32 23.33 1.60
N ALA A 315 -13.59 22.97 2.66
CA ALA A 315 -13.19 23.91 3.70
C ALA A 315 -12.26 25.01 3.15
N VAL A 316 -11.26 24.66 2.36
CA VAL A 316 -10.33 25.61 1.70
C VAL A 316 -11.08 26.54 0.74
N LYS A 317 -12.02 26.02 -0.05
CA LYS A 317 -12.85 26.82 -0.97
C LYS A 317 -13.73 27.85 -0.25
N ARG A 318 -14.16 27.57 0.98
CA ARG A 318 -14.88 28.57 1.77
C ARG A 318 -14.01 29.75 2.17
N VAL A 319 -12.71 29.52 2.44
CA VAL A 319 -11.78 30.57 2.82
C VAL A 319 -11.33 31.38 1.60
N TRP A 320 -11.03 30.70 0.48
CA TRP A 320 -10.53 31.33 -0.75
C TRP A 320 -11.43 31.00 -1.95
N PRO A 321 -12.67 31.55 -2.00
CA PRO A 321 -13.67 31.16 -3.00
C PRO A 321 -13.30 31.56 -4.44
N GLN A 322 -12.34 32.50 -4.62
CA GLN A 322 -11.90 32.97 -5.92
C GLN A 322 -10.55 32.36 -6.37
N ALA A 323 -9.91 31.56 -5.50
CA ALA A 323 -8.63 30.95 -5.86
C ALA A 323 -8.80 29.86 -6.93
N ARG A 324 -7.80 29.73 -7.79
CA ARG A 324 -7.75 28.66 -8.82
C ARG A 324 -7.17 27.41 -8.19
N HIS A 325 -7.90 26.31 -8.29
CA HIS A 325 -7.47 25.00 -7.79
C HIS A 325 -6.78 24.21 -8.91
N ALA A 326 -5.61 23.63 -8.62
CA ALA A 326 -4.82 22.86 -9.55
C ALA A 326 -4.48 21.47 -8.97
N ASP A 327 -4.60 20.43 -9.82
CA ASP A 327 -4.07 19.10 -9.53
C ASP A 327 -2.56 19.11 -9.69
N PHE A 328 -1.87 19.50 -8.63
CA PHE A 328 -0.41 19.57 -8.63
C PHE A 328 0.13 19.26 -7.24
N ASN A 329 0.65 18.03 -7.07
CA ASN A 329 1.40 17.61 -5.90
C ASN A 329 2.84 17.28 -6.31
N PRO A 330 3.80 18.21 -6.14
CA PRO A 330 5.19 17.94 -6.50
C PRO A 330 5.90 17.03 -5.51
N VAL A 331 5.36 16.79 -4.32
CA VAL A 331 6.00 16.02 -3.23
C VAL A 331 6.23 14.57 -3.64
N GLU A 332 5.26 13.97 -4.34
CA GLU A 332 5.40 12.60 -4.86
C GLU A 332 6.64 12.45 -5.75
N ALA A 333 6.85 13.39 -6.68
CA ALA A 333 8.03 13.38 -7.54
C ALA A 333 9.33 13.74 -6.78
N MET A 334 9.24 14.57 -5.73
CA MET A 334 10.39 14.94 -4.91
C MET A 334 10.92 13.76 -4.10
N ARG A 335 10.05 12.93 -3.55
CA ARG A 335 10.43 11.76 -2.74
C ARG A 335 10.75 10.51 -3.56
N ALA A 336 10.32 10.43 -4.84
CA ALA A 336 10.59 9.29 -5.71
C ALA A 336 12.10 9.06 -5.88
N GLY A 337 12.88 10.09 -6.23
CA GLY A 337 14.33 10.04 -6.31
C GLY A 337 14.99 10.25 -4.94
N LYS A 338 15.56 9.20 -4.38
CA LYS A 338 16.14 9.20 -3.03
C LYS A 338 17.51 9.89 -2.99
N THR A 339 17.83 10.54 -1.87
CA THR A 339 19.19 11.04 -1.59
C THR A 339 20.15 9.87 -1.35
N SER A 340 21.46 10.11 -1.44
CA SER A 340 22.46 9.08 -1.11
C SER A 340 22.32 8.59 0.33
N ALA A 341 22.06 9.49 1.29
CA ALA A 341 21.85 9.14 2.68
C ALA A 341 20.66 8.20 2.88
N VAL A 342 19.53 8.46 2.19
CA VAL A 342 18.35 7.59 2.19
C VAL A 342 18.67 6.23 1.56
N LEU A 343 19.40 6.19 0.44
CA LEU A 343 19.80 4.92 -0.20
C LEU A 343 20.70 4.07 0.70
N ASP A 344 21.57 4.69 1.47
CA ASP A 344 22.42 3.97 2.45
C ASP A 344 21.56 3.38 3.58
N ARG A 345 20.51 4.09 4.04
CA ARG A 345 19.55 3.54 5.01
C ARG A 345 18.75 2.37 4.43
N PHE A 346 18.36 2.44 3.15
CA PHE A 346 17.74 1.31 2.48
C PHE A 346 18.67 0.08 2.43
N ARG A 347 19.93 0.24 2.02
CA ARG A 347 20.88 -0.88 1.96
C ARG A 347 21.08 -1.54 3.33
N ASP A 348 21.21 -0.74 4.39
CA ASP A 348 21.33 -1.25 5.76
C ASP A 348 20.04 -1.98 6.20
N ALA A 349 18.86 -1.38 5.99
CA ALA A 349 17.58 -1.97 6.34
C ALA A 349 17.35 -3.30 5.59
N PHE A 350 17.65 -3.34 4.28
CA PHE A 350 17.51 -4.55 3.48
C PHE A 350 18.53 -5.64 3.84
N ALA A 351 19.74 -5.29 4.29
CA ALA A 351 20.68 -6.26 4.80
C ALA A 351 20.16 -6.97 6.06
N ARG A 352 19.57 -6.20 6.99
CA ARG A 352 18.95 -6.76 8.21
C ARG A 352 17.69 -7.56 7.90
N SER A 353 16.80 -7.05 7.03
CA SER A 353 15.59 -7.77 6.60
C SER A 353 15.93 -9.06 5.85
N SER A 354 16.90 -9.03 4.93
CA SER A 354 17.34 -10.22 4.20
C SER A 354 17.83 -11.31 5.15
N ALA A 355 18.59 -10.94 6.19
CA ALA A 355 19.06 -11.90 7.18
C ALA A 355 17.91 -12.50 8.01
N ALA A 356 16.89 -11.69 8.38
CA ALA A 356 15.72 -12.18 9.10
C ALA A 356 14.90 -13.15 8.25
N ILE A 357 14.64 -12.78 7.00
CA ILE A 357 13.85 -13.59 6.06
C ILE A 357 14.58 -14.91 5.75
N ALA A 358 15.87 -14.87 5.45
CA ALA A 358 16.64 -16.08 5.15
C ALA A 358 16.69 -17.07 6.33
N GLU A 359 16.85 -16.57 7.57
CA GLU A 359 16.76 -17.38 8.79
C GLU A 359 15.38 -18.03 8.93
N THR A 360 14.31 -17.24 8.76
CA THR A 360 12.94 -17.72 8.86
C THR A 360 12.61 -18.73 7.77
N MET A 361 13.07 -18.51 6.52
CA MET A 361 12.83 -19.44 5.41
C MET A 361 13.58 -20.77 5.58
N ARG A 362 14.80 -20.76 6.10
CA ARG A 362 15.50 -22.01 6.49
C ARG A 362 14.71 -22.79 7.53
N TRP A 363 14.23 -22.09 8.56
CA TRP A 363 13.39 -22.71 9.59
C TRP A 363 12.06 -23.22 8.99
N ALA A 364 11.38 -22.42 8.15
CA ALA A 364 10.13 -22.83 7.51
C ALA A 364 10.31 -24.08 6.64
N LYS A 365 11.46 -24.23 5.98
CA LYS A 365 11.76 -25.38 5.15
C LYS A 365 11.97 -26.67 5.95
N THR A 366 12.78 -26.63 7.00
CA THR A 366 13.21 -27.84 7.70
C THR A 366 12.49 -28.07 9.04
N GLY A 367 12.12 -26.99 9.74
CA GLY A 367 11.48 -27.03 11.03
C GLY A 367 12.29 -27.78 12.09
N GLU A 368 11.60 -28.10 13.20
CA GLU A 368 12.11 -29.00 14.24
C GLU A 368 11.48 -30.38 14.06
N PRO A 369 12.26 -31.46 13.97
CA PRO A 369 11.72 -32.81 13.77
C PRO A 369 10.68 -33.17 14.81
N GLY A 370 9.50 -33.63 14.37
CA GLY A 370 8.40 -34.07 15.25
C GLY A 370 7.63 -32.93 15.90
N VAL A 371 7.91 -31.68 15.60
CA VAL A 371 7.16 -30.52 16.10
C VAL A 371 6.19 -30.03 15.01
N ARG A 372 4.93 -29.87 15.40
CA ARG A 372 3.90 -29.25 14.55
C ARG A 372 4.17 -27.73 14.47
N HIS A 373 4.31 -27.20 13.25
CA HIS A 373 4.42 -25.78 12.99
C HIS A 373 3.25 -25.32 12.13
N THR A 374 2.82 -24.08 12.32
CA THR A 374 1.64 -23.51 11.67
C THR A 374 1.99 -22.21 10.94
N GLU A 375 1.07 -21.71 10.11
CA GLU A 375 1.21 -20.38 9.49
C GLU A 375 1.38 -19.27 10.54
N TYR A 376 0.68 -19.39 11.66
CA TYR A 376 0.83 -18.47 12.79
C TYR A 376 2.25 -18.51 13.39
N ASP A 377 2.86 -19.70 13.50
CA ASP A 377 4.25 -19.82 13.94
C ASP A 377 5.23 -19.22 12.95
N LEU A 378 4.96 -19.32 11.64
CA LEU A 378 5.76 -18.67 10.61
C LEU A 378 5.70 -17.13 10.71
N ALA A 379 4.49 -16.57 10.86
CA ALA A 379 4.31 -15.13 11.09
C ALA A 379 5.00 -14.66 12.38
N ARG A 380 4.96 -15.46 13.44
CA ARG A 380 5.66 -15.16 14.69
C ARG A 380 7.17 -15.24 14.53
N ALA A 381 7.68 -16.26 13.84
CA ALA A 381 9.12 -16.46 13.63
C ALA A 381 9.76 -15.26 12.89
N ILE A 382 9.11 -14.76 11.83
CA ILE A 382 9.64 -13.58 11.12
C ILE A 382 9.57 -12.32 11.98
N ASN A 383 8.53 -12.12 12.78
CA ASN A 383 8.42 -10.99 13.69
C ASN A 383 9.53 -11.02 14.76
N ASP A 384 9.81 -12.20 15.34
CA ASP A 384 10.90 -12.38 16.30
C ASP A 384 12.27 -12.15 15.63
N ALA A 385 12.47 -12.61 14.40
CA ALA A 385 13.70 -12.42 13.63
C ALA A 385 13.95 -10.93 13.29
N TYR A 386 12.90 -10.18 12.97
CA TYR A 386 12.94 -8.73 12.76
C TYR A 386 13.27 -7.99 14.06
N ALA A 387 12.59 -8.32 15.16
CA ALA A 387 12.84 -7.72 16.47
C ALA A 387 14.28 -7.94 16.94
N ALA A 388 14.83 -9.15 16.73
CA ALA A 388 16.22 -9.48 17.03
C ALA A 388 17.24 -8.62 16.25
N ARG A 389 16.81 -8.01 15.13
CA ARG A 389 17.63 -7.13 14.27
C ARG A 389 17.23 -5.66 14.38
N SER A 390 16.60 -5.29 15.49
CA SER A 390 16.22 -3.90 15.81
C SER A 390 15.20 -3.28 14.86
N ALA A 391 14.36 -4.08 14.23
CA ALA A 391 13.18 -3.56 13.56
C ALA A 391 12.22 -2.95 14.60
N VAL A 392 11.49 -1.92 14.22
CA VAL A 392 10.60 -1.17 15.12
C VAL A 392 9.11 -1.34 14.81
N ALA A 393 8.77 -1.71 13.57
CA ALA A 393 7.41 -2.02 13.13
C ALA A 393 7.44 -2.91 11.88
N LEU A 394 6.32 -3.53 11.53
CA LEU A 394 6.11 -4.16 10.22
C LEU A 394 5.66 -3.12 9.19
N THR A 395 5.95 -3.38 7.91
CA THR A 395 5.49 -2.55 6.78
C THR A 395 4.10 -2.94 6.28
N PHE A 396 3.70 -4.18 6.54
CA PHE A 396 2.36 -4.75 6.35
C PHE A 396 2.21 -6.00 7.22
N PRO A 397 0.98 -6.52 7.42
CA PRO A 397 0.80 -7.81 8.08
C PRO A 397 1.50 -8.90 7.27
N SER A 398 2.48 -9.60 7.88
CA SER A 398 3.25 -10.62 7.16
C SER A 398 2.32 -11.67 6.54
N ILE A 399 2.51 -11.95 5.27
CA ILE A 399 1.81 -13.01 4.55
C ILE A 399 2.58 -14.30 4.78
N ALA A 400 2.02 -15.19 5.60
CA ALA A 400 2.59 -16.48 5.94
C ALA A 400 1.59 -17.56 5.51
N ALA A 401 1.83 -18.17 4.36
CA ALA A 401 0.86 -19.03 3.70
C ALA A 401 1.44 -20.41 3.37
N ASN A 402 0.67 -21.46 3.65
CA ASN A 402 1.03 -22.85 3.36
C ASN A 402 0.12 -23.45 2.30
N GLY A 403 0.68 -24.21 1.35
CA GLY A 403 -0.06 -24.98 0.36
C GLY A 403 -1.03 -24.11 -0.43
N ALA A 404 -2.30 -24.48 -0.47
CA ALA A 404 -3.33 -23.77 -1.21
C ALA A 404 -3.51 -22.29 -0.81
N ASN A 405 -3.19 -21.93 0.44
CA ASN A 405 -3.26 -20.55 0.91
C ASN A 405 -2.23 -19.64 0.22
N SER A 406 -1.11 -20.18 -0.25
CA SER A 406 -0.13 -19.40 -1.02
C SER A 406 -0.63 -18.93 -2.39
N ALA A 407 -1.78 -19.45 -2.86
CA ALA A 407 -2.44 -18.95 -4.06
C ALA A 407 -3.22 -17.64 -3.85
N PHE A 408 -3.36 -17.17 -2.60
CA PHE A 408 -3.91 -15.85 -2.31
C PHE A 408 -2.78 -14.83 -2.31
N ALA A 409 -2.78 -13.92 -3.28
CA ALA A 409 -1.71 -12.94 -3.43
C ALA A 409 -1.51 -12.08 -2.16
N HIS A 410 -2.59 -11.75 -1.45
CA HIS A 410 -2.59 -10.97 -0.19
C HIS A 410 -3.23 -11.77 0.96
N TYR A 411 -2.67 -12.92 1.28
CA TYR A 411 -3.15 -13.77 2.38
C TYR A 411 -2.77 -13.18 3.75
N THR A 412 -3.75 -12.63 4.47
CA THR A 412 -3.53 -11.99 5.79
C THR A 412 -4.09 -12.79 6.96
N ALA A 413 -4.56 -14.02 6.71
CA ALA A 413 -5.27 -14.84 7.69
C ALA A 413 -4.41 -16.01 8.24
N ALA A 414 -3.10 -15.79 8.43
CA ALA A 414 -2.20 -16.81 9.00
C ALA A 414 -2.79 -17.43 10.26
N SER A 415 -3.03 -18.75 10.22
CA SER A 415 -3.82 -19.47 11.22
C SER A 415 -2.97 -20.44 12.04
N ALA A 416 -3.30 -20.57 13.33
CA ALA A 416 -2.76 -21.62 14.19
C ALA A 416 -3.35 -23.01 13.88
N ASP A 417 -4.43 -23.06 13.09
CA ASP A 417 -5.08 -24.31 12.69
C ASP A 417 -4.50 -24.89 11.39
N VAL A 418 -3.83 -24.04 10.59
CA VAL A 418 -3.19 -24.45 9.33
C VAL A 418 -1.73 -24.84 9.58
N GLU A 419 -1.43 -26.11 9.40
CA GLU A 419 -0.09 -26.67 9.59
C GLU A 419 0.79 -26.44 8.36
N LEU A 420 2.09 -26.19 8.56
CA LEU A 420 3.11 -26.23 7.51
C LEU A 420 3.33 -27.69 7.10
N THR A 421 2.69 -28.08 6.01
CA THR A 421 2.56 -29.46 5.58
C THR A 421 3.75 -29.91 4.71
N GLU A 422 4.25 -31.12 4.97
CA GLU A 422 5.34 -31.74 4.23
C GLU A 422 5.04 -31.82 2.72
N GLY A 423 5.97 -31.38 1.88
CA GLY A 423 5.84 -31.36 0.41
C GLY A 423 5.03 -30.21 -0.15
N GLU A 424 4.50 -29.32 0.70
CA GLU A 424 3.76 -28.14 0.27
C GLU A 424 4.65 -26.90 0.14
N LEU A 425 4.22 -25.94 -0.68
CA LEU A 425 4.85 -24.62 -0.80
C LEU A 425 4.55 -23.79 0.45
N VAL A 426 5.58 -23.18 1.03
CA VAL A 426 5.46 -22.20 2.10
C VAL A 426 5.92 -20.85 1.58
N LEU A 427 4.98 -19.93 1.46
CA LEU A 427 5.23 -18.55 1.04
C LEU A 427 5.30 -17.65 2.27
N LEU A 428 6.37 -16.85 2.32
CA LEU A 428 6.51 -15.75 3.26
C LEU A 428 6.76 -14.47 2.46
N ASP A 429 5.87 -13.50 2.66
CA ASP A 429 6.01 -12.14 2.19
C ASP A 429 5.96 -11.20 3.39
N SER A 430 7.03 -10.40 3.57
CA SER A 430 7.18 -9.60 4.78
C SER A 430 8.16 -8.47 4.62
N GLY A 431 7.94 -7.43 5.42
CA GLY A 431 8.82 -6.29 5.51
C GLY A 431 8.76 -5.62 6.87
N ALA A 432 9.77 -4.82 7.16
CA ALA A 432 9.89 -4.13 8.44
C ALA A 432 10.44 -2.71 8.28
N TYR A 433 10.12 -1.87 9.26
CA TYR A 433 10.74 -0.56 9.46
C TYR A 433 11.87 -0.65 10.48
N TYR A 434 12.92 0.10 10.23
CA TYR A 434 14.03 0.34 11.15
C TYR A 434 14.05 1.80 11.57
N GLU A 435 15.10 2.26 12.25
CA GLU A 435 15.19 3.56 12.90
C GLU A 435 14.87 4.77 12.01
N ALA A 436 15.21 4.73 10.71
CA ALA A 436 14.94 5.82 9.77
C ALA A 436 13.49 5.81 9.23
N GLY A 437 12.74 4.72 9.48
CA GLY A 437 11.35 4.61 9.07
C GLY A 437 11.16 4.50 7.55
N PHE A 438 12.12 3.89 6.82
CA PHE A 438 11.95 3.46 5.44
C PHE A 438 11.55 2.00 5.39
N ALA A 439 10.64 1.67 4.48
CA ALA A 439 10.06 0.34 4.37
C ALA A 439 11.03 -0.66 3.74
N THR A 440 10.99 -1.91 4.21
CA THR A 440 11.52 -3.05 3.47
C THR A 440 10.40 -3.97 3.03
N ASP A 441 10.68 -4.81 2.04
CA ASP A 441 9.72 -5.72 1.41
C ASP A 441 10.47 -6.88 0.73
N CYS A 442 9.99 -8.11 0.88
CA CYS A 442 10.53 -9.25 0.13
C CYS A 442 9.66 -10.49 0.28
N THR A 443 9.34 -11.11 -0.83
CA THR A 443 8.69 -12.42 -0.88
C THR A 443 9.67 -13.52 -1.23
N ARG A 444 9.58 -14.65 -0.50
CA ARG A 444 10.25 -15.92 -0.80
C ARG A 444 9.30 -17.11 -0.60
N VAL A 445 9.59 -18.18 -1.31
CA VAL A 445 8.87 -19.46 -1.20
C VAL A 445 9.85 -20.59 -1.01
N VAL A 446 9.51 -21.54 -0.14
CA VAL A 446 10.26 -22.79 0.04
C VAL A 446 9.33 -24.01 -0.04
N LEU A 447 9.89 -25.15 -0.40
CA LEU A 447 9.26 -26.45 -0.20
C LEU A 447 9.41 -26.86 1.27
N ARG A 448 8.31 -27.13 1.97
CA ARG A 448 8.40 -27.77 3.30
C ARG A 448 9.01 -29.15 3.15
N ARG A 449 10.20 -29.36 3.70
CA ARG A 449 10.97 -30.57 3.53
C ARG A 449 11.67 -30.95 4.84
N THR A 450 10.98 -31.69 5.69
CA THR A 450 11.52 -32.23 6.93
C THR A 450 12.10 -33.65 6.75
N HIS A 451 11.70 -34.33 5.68
CA HIS A 451 12.20 -35.66 5.30
C HIS A 451 13.06 -35.60 4.03
N PRO A 452 14.18 -36.37 3.99
CA PRO A 452 15.06 -36.38 2.84
C PRO A 452 14.40 -36.91 1.54
N ASP A 453 13.38 -37.76 1.68
CA ASP A 453 12.67 -38.35 0.54
C ASP A 453 11.60 -37.44 -0.06
N THR A 454 11.29 -36.31 0.58
CA THR A 454 10.34 -35.33 0.07
C THR A 454 10.94 -34.62 -1.15
N VAL A 455 10.22 -34.66 -2.25
CA VAL A 455 10.59 -34.00 -3.51
C VAL A 455 9.49 -33.08 -3.99
N ALA A 456 9.88 -31.97 -4.60
CA ALA A 456 8.93 -31.04 -5.20
C ALA A 456 8.17 -31.70 -6.36
N GLN A 457 6.89 -31.45 -6.46
CA GLN A 457 6.07 -31.87 -7.59
C GLN A 457 6.46 -31.09 -8.87
N PRO A 458 6.28 -31.67 -10.08
CA PRO A 458 6.64 -31.00 -11.33
C PRO A 458 6.02 -29.59 -11.48
N TRP A 459 4.74 -29.42 -11.14
CA TRP A 459 4.06 -28.14 -11.22
C TRP A 459 4.62 -27.08 -10.24
N GLN A 460 5.10 -27.50 -9.05
CA GLN A 460 5.74 -26.59 -8.08
C GLN A 460 7.05 -26.05 -8.62
N ARG A 461 7.87 -26.93 -9.20
CA ARG A 461 9.13 -26.55 -9.86
C ARG A 461 8.91 -25.65 -11.06
N GLU A 462 7.91 -25.97 -11.89
CA GLU A 462 7.55 -25.18 -13.06
C GLU A 462 7.20 -23.74 -12.68
N ILE A 463 6.17 -23.53 -11.81
CA ILE A 463 5.72 -22.18 -11.46
C ILE A 463 6.78 -21.39 -10.68
N TYR A 464 7.60 -22.07 -9.86
CA TYR A 464 8.70 -21.42 -9.15
C TYR A 464 9.76 -20.93 -10.12
N THR A 465 10.20 -21.80 -11.03
CA THR A 465 11.24 -21.46 -12.00
C THR A 465 10.78 -20.39 -12.97
N VAL A 466 9.53 -20.44 -13.44
CA VAL A 466 8.98 -19.41 -14.35
C VAL A 466 8.88 -18.05 -13.64
N ALA A 467 8.40 -17.99 -12.40
CA ALA A 467 8.38 -16.76 -11.61
C ALA A 467 9.80 -16.21 -11.37
N LEU A 468 10.76 -17.10 -11.08
CA LEU A 468 12.18 -16.73 -10.92
C LEU A 468 12.77 -16.16 -12.21
N LYS A 469 12.54 -16.80 -13.37
CA LYS A 469 12.98 -16.29 -14.69
C LYS A 469 12.41 -14.91 -14.98
N ALA A 470 11.12 -14.71 -14.68
CA ALA A 470 10.45 -13.42 -14.85
C ALA A 470 11.10 -12.34 -13.96
N CYS A 471 11.39 -12.67 -12.69
CA CYS A 471 12.08 -11.76 -11.78
C CYS A 471 13.49 -11.42 -12.30
N ILE A 472 14.31 -12.44 -12.65
CA ILE A 472 15.66 -12.24 -13.22
C ILE A 472 15.59 -11.33 -14.44
N LYS A 473 14.65 -11.58 -15.37
CA LYS A 473 14.47 -10.77 -16.57
C LYS A 473 14.29 -9.29 -16.23
N GLY A 474 13.46 -8.97 -15.22
CA GLY A 474 13.30 -7.61 -14.72
C GLY A 474 14.59 -7.02 -14.14
N LEU A 475 15.33 -7.83 -13.36
CA LEU A 475 16.53 -7.39 -12.63
C LEU A 475 17.73 -7.09 -13.53
N VAL A 476 17.94 -7.86 -14.60
CA VAL A 476 19.16 -7.77 -15.43
C VAL A 476 18.98 -6.93 -16.69
N THR A 477 17.75 -6.64 -17.09
CA THR A 477 17.49 -5.89 -18.32
C THR A 477 17.90 -4.43 -18.17
N ARG A 478 18.61 -3.93 -19.18
CA ARG A 478 18.91 -2.51 -19.32
C ARG A 478 17.80 -1.85 -20.13
N PHE A 479 17.29 -0.72 -19.64
CA PHE A 479 16.21 0.02 -20.29
C PHE A 479 16.72 1.38 -20.79
N PRO A 480 16.17 1.88 -21.91
CA PRO A 480 16.39 3.29 -22.27
C PRO A 480 15.88 4.20 -21.14
N SER A 481 16.55 5.32 -20.89
CA SER A 481 16.11 6.31 -19.87
C SER A 481 14.71 6.90 -20.17
N THR A 482 14.22 6.76 -21.39
CA THR A 482 12.87 7.17 -21.82
C THR A 482 11.79 6.12 -21.56
N ALA A 483 12.17 4.89 -21.17
CA ALA A 483 11.23 3.82 -20.88
C ALA A 483 10.28 4.17 -19.72
N LYS A 484 9.14 3.54 -19.74
CA LYS A 484 8.09 3.68 -18.71
C LYS A 484 7.98 2.41 -17.88
N GLY A 485 7.38 2.54 -16.71
CA GLY A 485 7.14 1.37 -15.86
C GLY A 485 6.29 0.30 -16.54
N GLY A 486 5.40 0.69 -17.47
CA GLY A 486 4.64 -0.25 -18.29
C GLY A 486 5.50 -1.10 -19.22
N ASP A 487 6.64 -0.60 -19.69
CA ASP A 487 7.55 -1.35 -20.53
C ASP A 487 8.28 -2.46 -19.72
N VAL A 488 8.62 -2.16 -18.46
CA VAL A 488 9.20 -3.14 -17.53
C VAL A 488 8.18 -4.22 -17.19
N ASP A 489 6.94 -3.83 -16.84
CA ASP A 489 5.85 -4.79 -16.57
C ASP A 489 5.61 -5.71 -17.76
N ALA A 490 5.51 -5.16 -18.97
CA ALA A 490 5.27 -5.94 -20.18
C ALA A 490 6.38 -6.99 -20.41
N LEU A 491 7.65 -6.61 -20.19
CA LEU A 491 8.79 -7.50 -20.36
C LEU A 491 8.77 -8.65 -19.33
N VAL A 492 8.57 -8.35 -18.06
CA VAL A 492 8.55 -9.33 -16.97
C VAL A 492 7.36 -10.28 -17.12
N ARG A 493 6.17 -9.73 -17.37
CA ARG A 493 4.93 -10.47 -17.55
C ARG A 493 4.95 -11.39 -18.76
N GLN A 494 5.65 -10.99 -19.84
CA GLN A 494 5.78 -11.82 -21.05
C GLN A 494 6.44 -13.15 -20.75
N VAL A 495 7.43 -13.20 -19.85
CA VAL A 495 8.05 -14.47 -19.44
C VAL A 495 7.02 -15.44 -18.85
N CYS A 496 6.12 -14.96 -17.98
CA CYS A 496 5.05 -15.80 -17.45
C CYS A 496 4.08 -16.25 -18.55
N ARG A 497 3.70 -15.35 -19.47
CA ARG A 497 2.75 -15.62 -20.56
C ARG A 497 3.28 -16.64 -21.58
N ASP A 498 4.57 -16.61 -21.85
CA ASP A 498 5.24 -17.59 -22.73
C ASP A 498 5.15 -19.03 -22.17
N HIS A 499 4.92 -19.16 -20.86
CA HIS A 499 4.70 -20.44 -20.17
C HIS A 499 3.21 -20.70 -19.81
N GLY A 500 2.29 -19.90 -20.36
CA GLY A 500 0.85 -20.09 -20.15
C GLY A 500 0.30 -19.54 -18.81
N HIS A 501 1.08 -18.69 -18.12
CA HIS A 501 0.72 -18.08 -16.84
C HIS A 501 0.58 -16.55 -16.94
N ASP A 502 -0.16 -15.96 -16.00
CA ASP A 502 -0.23 -14.51 -15.78
C ASP A 502 -0.57 -14.25 -14.32
N PHE A 503 -0.45 -13.00 -13.86
CA PHE A 503 -0.76 -12.62 -12.48
C PHE A 503 -1.62 -11.35 -12.40
N GLY A 504 -2.44 -11.27 -11.36
CA GLY A 504 -3.50 -10.27 -11.20
C GLY A 504 -3.08 -8.99 -10.47
N HIS A 505 -1.78 -8.67 -10.41
CA HIS A 505 -1.26 -7.46 -9.76
C HIS A 505 -0.18 -6.78 -10.61
N GLY A 506 0.35 -5.64 -10.20
CA GLY A 506 1.50 -5.00 -10.85
C GLY A 506 2.77 -5.84 -10.70
N THR A 507 3.74 -5.62 -11.59
CA THR A 507 5.07 -6.24 -11.47
C THR A 507 5.90 -5.59 -10.37
N GLY A 508 5.55 -4.34 -9.96
CA GLY A 508 6.25 -3.67 -8.88
C GLY A 508 5.69 -2.30 -8.56
N HIS A 509 6.02 -1.83 -7.36
CA HIS A 509 5.62 -0.56 -6.78
C HIS A 509 6.82 0.16 -6.17
N GLY A 510 6.75 1.49 -6.06
CA GLY A 510 7.75 2.26 -5.32
C GLY A 510 7.79 1.86 -3.86
N VAL A 511 8.98 1.91 -3.26
CA VAL A 511 9.21 1.66 -1.84
C VAL A 511 9.88 2.88 -1.20
N GLY A 512 9.31 3.36 -0.10
CA GLY A 512 9.77 4.57 0.55
C GLY A 512 9.45 4.65 2.03
N ILE A 513 8.83 5.75 2.42
CA ILE A 513 8.24 5.93 3.76
C ILE A 513 7.06 4.96 3.95
N HIS A 514 6.31 4.71 2.90
CA HIS A 514 5.34 3.63 2.82
C HIS A 514 5.91 2.49 1.98
N VAL A 515 5.45 1.27 2.23
CA VAL A 515 5.80 0.10 1.40
C VAL A 515 5.31 0.29 -0.03
N HIS A 516 4.10 0.82 -0.22
CA HIS A 516 3.58 1.29 -1.51
C HIS A 516 3.76 2.80 -1.61
N GLU A 517 4.83 3.25 -2.26
CA GLU A 517 5.10 4.68 -2.47
C GLU A 517 4.82 5.08 -3.92
N GLY A 518 4.20 6.26 -4.11
CA GLY A 518 3.93 6.83 -5.43
C GLY A 518 5.20 7.31 -6.16
N GLY A 519 5.03 7.80 -7.41
CA GLY A 519 6.10 8.39 -8.22
C GLY A 519 6.85 7.41 -9.12
N VAL A 520 6.80 6.10 -8.85
CA VAL A 520 7.29 5.02 -9.73
C VAL A 520 6.40 3.79 -9.60
N ARG A 521 6.17 3.07 -10.71
CA ARG A 521 5.35 1.85 -10.69
C ARG A 521 5.61 1.00 -11.92
N PHE A 522 5.72 -0.33 -11.73
CA PHE A 522 5.73 -1.32 -12.80
C PHE A 522 4.38 -2.03 -12.85
N ALA A 523 3.54 -1.64 -13.79
CA ALA A 523 2.20 -2.20 -13.94
C ALA A 523 1.72 -2.04 -15.39
N PRO A 524 0.72 -2.81 -15.83
CA PRO A 524 0.20 -2.67 -17.18
C PRO A 524 -0.19 -1.23 -17.51
N GLY A 525 0.42 -0.68 -18.57
CA GLY A 525 0.15 0.68 -19.06
C GLY A 525 0.64 1.82 -18.18
N ALA A 526 1.44 1.56 -17.13
CA ALA A 526 1.99 2.60 -16.26
C ALA A 526 2.87 3.60 -17.04
N GLN A 527 2.57 4.90 -16.89
CA GLN A 527 3.23 5.98 -17.60
C GLN A 527 4.37 6.66 -16.80
N TYR A 528 4.62 6.22 -15.58
CA TYR A 528 5.75 6.70 -14.78
C TYR A 528 7.09 6.40 -15.47
N GLY A 529 7.97 7.39 -15.51
CA GLY A 529 9.35 7.21 -15.99
C GLY A 529 10.19 6.39 -15.00
N LEU A 530 11.31 5.88 -15.48
CA LEU A 530 12.31 5.20 -14.64
C LEU A 530 13.18 6.27 -13.95
N VAL A 531 12.75 6.71 -12.76
CA VAL A 531 13.39 7.81 -12.02
C VAL A 531 14.70 7.32 -11.39
N PRO A 532 15.87 7.89 -11.72
CA PRO A 532 17.12 7.52 -11.07
C PRO A 532 17.06 7.70 -9.55
N ASN A 533 17.67 6.76 -8.83
CA ASN A 533 17.63 6.63 -7.37
C ASN A 533 16.26 6.32 -6.75
N ALA A 534 15.23 6.03 -7.55
CA ALA A 534 14.02 5.46 -7.00
C ALA A 534 14.25 4.02 -6.54
N VAL A 535 13.54 3.62 -5.48
CA VAL A 535 13.53 2.25 -4.94
C VAL A 535 12.20 1.62 -5.32
N ILE A 536 12.23 0.43 -5.93
CA ILE A 536 11.04 -0.21 -6.50
C ILE A 536 11.12 -1.73 -6.42
N SER A 537 9.98 -2.42 -6.25
CA SER A 537 9.90 -3.88 -6.28
C SER A 537 9.90 -4.45 -7.70
N VAL A 538 10.35 -5.70 -7.82
CA VAL A 538 10.18 -6.59 -8.98
C VAL A 538 9.68 -7.93 -8.43
N GLU A 539 8.37 -8.19 -8.56
CA GLU A 539 7.64 -9.21 -7.81
C GLU A 539 6.68 -10.06 -8.65
N PRO A 540 7.09 -10.65 -9.78
CA PRO A 540 6.20 -11.54 -10.53
C PRO A 540 5.75 -12.72 -9.68
N GLY A 541 4.50 -13.17 -9.90
CA GLY A 541 3.92 -14.32 -9.20
C GLY A 541 3.09 -15.21 -10.10
N ILE A 542 2.87 -16.45 -9.70
CA ILE A 542 1.97 -17.41 -10.36
C ILE A 542 1.12 -18.06 -9.27
N TYR A 543 -0.19 -17.99 -9.39
CA TYR A 543 -1.14 -18.43 -8.37
C TYR A 543 -2.12 -19.43 -8.98
N LEU A 544 -2.15 -20.64 -8.42
CA LEU A 544 -3.02 -21.75 -8.86
C LEU A 544 -4.08 -22.02 -7.79
N PRO A 545 -5.31 -21.50 -7.92
CA PRO A 545 -6.35 -21.67 -6.92
C PRO A 545 -6.55 -23.14 -6.51
N GLY A 546 -6.59 -23.41 -5.20
CA GLY A 546 -6.74 -24.75 -4.64
C GLY A 546 -5.48 -25.63 -4.69
N LYS A 547 -4.37 -25.14 -5.25
CA LYS A 547 -3.08 -25.86 -5.28
C LYS A 547 -2.00 -25.10 -4.49
N GLY A 548 -1.65 -23.89 -4.90
CA GLY A 548 -0.62 -23.09 -4.29
C GLY A 548 -0.16 -21.97 -5.20
N GLY A 549 0.73 -21.13 -4.71
CA GLY A 549 1.27 -20.00 -5.45
C GLY A 549 2.73 -19.71 -5.13
N VAL A 550 3.37 -19.00 -6.03
CA VAL A 550 4.74 -18.52 -5.92
C VAL A 550 4.78 -17.05 -6.26
N ARG A 551 5.45 -16.26 -5.44
CA ARG A 551 5.94 -14.91 -5.74
C ARG A 551 7.43 -14.87 -5.45
N ILE A 552 8.21 -14.35 -6.37
CA ILE A 552 9.65 -14.09 -6.18
C ILE A 552 9.83 -12.59 -6.30
N GLU A 553 10.28 -11.98 -5.21
CA GLU A 553 10.39 -10.54 -5.12
C GLU A 553 11.79 -10.08 -4.73
N ASN A 554 12.28 -9.09 -5.45
CA ASN A 554 13.46 -8.34 -5.09
C ASN A 554 13.18 -6.84 -5.19
N ILE A 555 13.87 -6.06 -4.38
CA ILE A 555 13.82 -4.60 -4.42
C ILE A 555 15.08 -4.07 -5.07
N VAL A 556 14.90 -3.12 -5.96
CA VAL A 556 16.00 -2.53 -6.73
C VAL A 556 16.03 -1.01 -6.59
N ILE A 557 17.22 -0.46 -6.71
CA ILE A 557 17.45 0.97 -6.92
C ILE A 557 17.63 1.19 -8.42
N ILE A 558 16.85 2.08 -9.00
CA ILE A 558 17.03 2.49 -10.41
C ILE A 558 18.31 3.33 -10.50
N ARG A 559 19.23 2.92 -11.38
CA ARG A 559 20.51 3.58 -11.58
C ARG A 559 20.66 4.10 -13.00
N GLN A 560 21.10 5.34 -13.12
CA GLN A 560 21.66 5.81 -14.39
C GLN A 560 22.92 5.01 -14.68
N ASP A 561 23.08 4.52 -15.90
CA ASP A 561 24.31 3.84 -16.31
C ASP A 561 25.39 4.89 -16.63
N ASP A 562 26.46 4.91 -15.83
CA ASP A 562 27.56 5.88 -16.02
C ASP A 562 28.28 5.73 -17.37
N ALA A 563 28.30 4.51 -17.93
CA ALA A 563 28.93 4.23 -19.22
C ALA A 563 28.01 4.53 -20.40
N GLN A 564 26.69 4.52 -20.21
CA GLN A 564 25.66 4.76 -21.21
C GLN A 564 24.56 5.65 -20.63
N PRO A 565 24.72 7.00 -20.67
CA PRO A 565 23.81 7.95 -20.02
C PRO A 565 22.34 7.88 -20.47
N ASP A 566 22.07 7.30 -21.64
CA ASP A 566 20.71 7.11 -22.14
C ASP A 566 20.08 5.77 -21.64
N THR A 567 20.76 5.08 -20.73
CA THR A 567 20.36 3.76 -20.23
C THR A 567 20.24 3.78 -18.72
N VAL A 568 19.26 3.06 -18.19
CA VAL A 568 19.10 2.78 -16.76
C VAL A 568 19.28 1.29 -16.50
N THR A 569 19.82 0.98 -15.32
CA THR A 569 20.05 -0.36 -14.78
C THR A 569 19.44 -0.47 -13.40
N PHE A 570 19.38 -1.66 -12.85
CA PHE A 570 18.81 -1.93 -11.56
C PHE A 570 19.85 -2.50 -10.59
N GLU A 571 20.08 -1.81 -9.48
CA GLU A 571 20.89 -2.29 -8.36
C GLU A 571 20.00 -3.09 -7.41
N ASN A 572 20.13 -4.42 -7.39
CA ASN A 572 19.39 -5.25 -6.45
C ASN A 572 19.95 -5.11 -5.03
N ILE A 573 19.11 -4.79 -4.04
CA ILE A 573 19.48 -4.61 -2.63
C ILE A 573 18.96 -5.71 -1.71
N VAL A 574 18.17 -6.65 -2.21
CA VAL A 574 17.74 -7.86 -1.50
C VAL A 574 18.76 -8.97 -1.69
N THR A 575 19.14 -9.63 -0.60
CA THR A 575 20.08 -10.77 -0.63
C THR A 575 19.52 -11.91 0.21
N VAL A 576 18.49 -12.58 -0.31
CA VAL A 576 17.87 -13.79 0.28
C VAL A 576 17.95 -14.88 -0.76
N GLY A 577 18.64 -15.97 -0.44
CA GLY A 577 18.82 -17.10 -1.36
C GLY A 577 17.50 -17.75 -1.77
N TYR A 578 17.57 -18.57 -2.81
CA TYR A 578 16.43 -19.31 -3.34
C TYR A 578 16.35 -20.74 -2.81
N ASP A 579 15.20 -21.38 -2.98
CA ASP A 579 15.05 -22.81 -2.70
C ASP A 579 15.36 -23.65 -3.95
N TRP A 580 16.54 -24.25 -3.97
CA TRP A 580 17.05 -25.04 -5.10
C TRP A 580 16.31 -26.37 -5.33
N ASP A 581 15.53 -26.85 -4.35
CA ASP A 581 14.64 -28.00 -4.56
C ASP A 581 13.46 -27.66 -5.49
N LEU A 582 13.14 -26.37 -5.61
CA LEU A 582 12.04 -25.85 -6.44
C LEU A 582 12.51 -25.33 -7.81
N ILE A 583 13.82 -25.31 -8.08
CA ILE A 583 14.34 -24.81 -9.36
C ILE A 583 14.52 -25.97 -10.35
N ASP A 584 13.93 -25.80 -11.52
CA ASP A 584 14.17 -26.69 -12.67
C ASP A 584 15.31 -26.12 -13.53
N LEU A 585 16.48 -26.74 -13.42
CA LEU A 585 17.68 -26.30 -14.15
C LEU A 585 17.51 -26.38 -15.66
N ASP A 586 16.69 -27.30 -16.17
CA ASP A 586 16.47 -27.48 -17.61
C ASP A 586 15.65 -26.33 -18.23
N LEU A 587 14.91 -25.58 -17.41
CA LEU A 587 14.18 -24.38 -17.83
C LEU A 587 15.05 -23.11 -17.87
N LEU A 588 16.26 -23.14 -17.27
CA LEU A 588 17.14 -21.97 -17.19
C LEU A 588 18.13 -21.95 -18.38
N ASP A 589 18.30 -20.77 -18.97
CA ASP A 589 19.39 -20.53 -19.92
C ASP A 589 20.76 -20.26 -19.23
N ASP A 590 21.81 -20.10 -20.01
CA ASP A 590 23.16 -19.93 -19.49
C ASP A 590 23.34 -18.57 -18.77
N ASP A 591 22.67 -17.50 -19.22
CA ASP A 591 22.74 -16.17 -18.62
C ASP A 591 22.00 -16.16 -17.25
N GLU A 592 20.84 -16.80 -17.17
CA GLU A 592 20.09 -16.97 -15.93
C GLU A 592 20.86 -17.80 -14.90
N ARG A 593 21.52 -18.90 -15.35
CA ARG A 593 22.40 -19.70 -14.47
C ARG A 593 23.61 -18.90 -14.00
N ALA A 594 24.22 -18.07 -14.86
CA ALA A 594 25.33 -17.20 -14.47
C ALA A 594 24.89 -16.17 -13.43
N TYR A 595 23.75 -15.48 -13.65
CA TYR A 595 23.18 -14.57 -12.68
C TYR A 595 22.93 -15.24 -11.33
N LEU A 596 22.28 -16.40 -11.33
CA LEU A 596 21.95 -17.13 -10.10
C LEU A 596 23.22 -17.58 -9.35
N ARG A 597 24.27 -18.01 -10.06
CA ARG A 597 25.56 -18.35 -9.44
C ARG A 597 26.15 -17.15 -8.69
N ASP A 598 26.17 -15.98 -9.33
CA ASP A 598 26.76 -14.78 -8.74
C ASP A 598 25.89 -14.25 -7.58
N TYR A 599 24.58 -14.31 -7.72
CA TYR A 599 23.64 -13.94 -6.66
C TYR A 599 23.75 -14.86 -5.44
N GLU A 600 23.77 -16.17 -5.63
CA GLU A 600 23.89 -17.14 -4.52
C GLU A 600 25.27 -17.07 -3.85
N ARG A 601 26.36 -16.77 -4.59
CA ARG A 601 27.66 -16.49 -3.99
C ARG A 601 27.58 -15.31 -3.02
N LEU A 602 26.91 -14.22 -3.40
CA LEU A 602 26.67 -13.08 -2.54
C LEU A 602 25.81 -13.45 -1.31
N CYS A 603 24.80 -14.30 -1.48
CA CYS A 603 23.99 -14.80 -0.37
C CYS A 603 24.83 -15.65 0.61
N VAL A 604 25.74 -16.49 0.11
CA VAL A 604 26.69 -17.25 0.96
C VAL A 604 27.59 -16.29 1.75
N GLU A 605 28.19 -15.32 1.09
CA GLU A 605 29.07 -14.32 1.72
C GLU A 605 28.37 -13.53 2.83
N ARG A 606 27.07 -13.26 2.67
CA ARG A 606 26.24 -12.53 3.65
C ARG A 606 25.53 -13.42 4.67
N GLY A 607 25.66 -14.75 4.57
CA GLY A 607 24.98 -15.70 5.45
C GLY A 607 23.46 -15.77 5.26
N THR A 608 22.97 -15.37 4.10
CA THR A 608 21.54 -15.30 3.73
C THR A 608 21.10 -16.36 2.74
N GLN A 609 21.94 -17.36 2.46
CA GLN A 609 21.58 -18.53 1.68
C GLN A 609 20.44 -19.31 2.35
N VAL A 610 19.48 -19.80 1.58
CA VAL A 610 18.34 -20.60 2.07
C VAL A 610 18.62 -22.09 1.92
N THR A 611 19.01 -22.53 0.74
CA THR A 611 19.46 -23.91 0.47
C THR A 611 20.79 -23.91 -0.29
N ALA A 612 21.48 -25.05 -0.32
CA ALA A 612 22.73 -25.17 -1.07
C ALA A 612 22.49 -25.03 -2.58
N CYS A 613 23.25 -24.15 -3.20
CA CYS A 613 23.18 -23.91 -4.64
C CYS A 613 24.04 -24.94 -5.42
N PRO A 614 23.45 -25.70 -6.33
CA PRO A 614 24.20 -26.69 -7.11
C PRO A 614 25.12 -26.07 -8.20
N LEU A 615 25.02 -24.74 -8.41
CA LEU A 615 25.86 -24.03 -9.38
C LEU A 615 27.16 -23.46 -8.76
N LEU A 616 27.31 -23.48 -7.42
CA LEU A 616 28.50 -23.08 -6.68
C LEU A 616 29.41 -24.28 -6.47
#